data_865a0c850473ec45bec9007d2fa07bb9
#
_entry.id   865a0c850473ec45bec9007d2fa07bb9
#
_cell.length_a   1.000
_cell.length_b   1.000
_cell.length_c   1.000
_cell.angle_alpha   90.00
_cell.angle_beta   90.00
_cell.angle_gamma   90.00
#
_symmetry.space_group_name_H-M   'P 1'
#
loop_
_entity.id
_entity.type
_entity.pdbx_description
1 polymer ?
#
loop_
_entity_poly.entity_id
_entity_poly.type
_entity_poly.pdbx_seq_one_letter_code
_entity_poly.pdbx_strand_id
1 'polypeptide(L)'
;MEQLICYKQMPVWTKETLPQMFQEKHNTKEGTWAKLTILKGKLKFYVLTEEGDVVETAIFTPENQAPFVEPQLWHRVEALTDDLECQLAFYCEPKDYYMKKYNLTTTHSEVLNAMNYIQGGKALDLGCGRGRNSLYLNLVGFDVTAVDYNEESIEFLRYMIEREGLKNIETGIYDINDATIGSQNGEYDFVLSTVVMMFLNRERIPSIIENMQKNTKVGGYNLIVCAMSTPEYPCPMPFSFTFAEGELAKYYEGWELVKYNEDLGHLHKTDENGNRIQLKFATMLAKKLA
;
A
#
# COMPACT_ATOMS: atom_id res chain seq x y z
N MET A 1 15.80 -9.68 2.86
CA MET A 1 15.53 -8.58 1.89
C MET A 1 14.09 -8.77 1.45
N GLU A 2 13.24 -7.77 1.59
CA GLU A 2 11.91 -7.78 0.98
C GLU A 2 12.07 -7.97 -0.53
N GLN A 3 11.18 -8.76 -1.11
CA GLN A 3 11.25 -9.10 -2.54
C GLN A 3 10.90 -7.85 -3.36
N LEU A 4 11.86 -7.28 -4.08
CA LEU A 4 11.63 -6.16 -4.99
C LEU A 4 10.77 -6.61 -6.18
N ILE A 5 9.81 -5.79 -6.58
CA ILE A 5 8.88 -6.05 -7.68
C ILE A 5 9.13 -5.05 -8.80
N CYS A 6 9.26 -5.54 -10.03
CA CYS A 6 9.38 -4.71 -11.23
C CYS A 6 8.05 -4.02 -11.53
N TYR A 7 8.02 -2.68 -11.49
CA TYR A 7 6.83 -1.91 -11.82
C TYR A 7 6.90 -1.19 -13.17
N LYS A 8 8.13 -1.08 -13.74
CA LYS A 8 8.32 -0.44 -15.04
C LYS A 8 9.55 -1.00 -15.74
N GLN A 9 9.39 -1.39 -16.99
CA GLN A 9 10.48 -1.81 -17.86
C GLN A 9 10.57 -0.85 -19.05
N MET A 10 11.76 -0.41 -19.37
CA MET A 10 12.04 0.49 -20.49
C MET A 10 12.31 -0.32 -21.76
N PRO A 11 12.19 0.28 -22.96
CA PRO A 11 12.64 -0.34 -24.19
C PRO A 11 14.13 -0.72 -24.13
N VAL A 12 14.54 -1.61 -25.01
CA VAL A 12 15.98 -1.85 -25.24
C VAL A 12 16.56 -0.62 -25.92
N TRP A 13 17.69 -0.15 -25.41
CA TRP A 13 18.45 0.98 -25.97
C TRP A 13 19.74 0.49 -26.59
N THR A 14 20.10 1.12 -27.72
CA THR A 14 21.42 1.02 -28.34
C THR A 14 22.27 2.23 -27.93
N LYS A 15 23.51 2.28 -28.38
CA LYS A 15 24.38 3.45 -28.18
C LYS A 15 23.72 4.75 -28.66
N GLU A 16 23.02 4.72 -29.80
CA GLU A 16 22.37 5.89 -30.41
C GLU A 16 21.07 6.28 -29.72
N THR A 17 20.38 5.31 -29.13
CA THR A 17 19.06 5.54 -28.51
C THR A 17 19.11 5.63 -26.98
N LEU A 18 20.30 5.45 -26.38
CA LEU A 18 20.49 5.62 -24.94
C LEU A 18 20.20 7.07 -24.56
N PRO A 19 19.15 7.35 -23.75
CA PRO A 19 18.75 8.72 -23.48
C PRO A 19 19.86 9.54 -22.81
N GLN A 20 20.03 10.78 -23.26
CA GLN A 20 21.05 11.69 -22.77
C GLN A 20 21.01 11.87 -21.24
N MET A 21 19.82 11.92 -20.66
CA MET A 21 19.65 12.09 -19.22
C MET A 21 20.32 10.99 -18.38
N PHE A 22 20.51 9.77 -18.92
CA PHE A 22 21.21 8.70 -18.21
C PHE A 22 22.74 8.78 -18.38
N GLN A 23 23.20 9.50 -19.39
CA GLN A 23 24.63 9.76 -19.64
C GLN A 23 25.14 10.95 -18.81
N GLU A 24 24.22 11.75 -18.26
CA GLU A 24 24.47 12.85 -17.33
C GLU A 24 24.25 12.39 -15.89
N LYS A 25 24.68 13.21 -14.93
CA LYS A 25 24.48 12.95 -13.50
C LYS A 25 22.99 12.91 -13.16
N HIS A 26 22.54 11.78 -12.63
CA HIS A 26 21.17 11.59 -12.16
C HIS A 26 21.12 10.59 -10.99
N ASN A 27 19.96 10.46 -10.36
CA ASN A 27 19.69 9.43 -9.38
C ASN A 27 18.27 8.85 -9.55
N THR A 28 17.99 7.74 -8.86
CA THR A 28 16.64 7.21 -8.74
C THR A 28 15.90 7.87 -7.59
N LYS A 29 14.57 7.90 -7.67
CA LYS A 29 13.72 8.42 -6.59
C LYS A 29 13.81 7.50 -5.37
N GLU A 30 13.47 8.05 -4.20
CA GLU A 30 13.30 7.29 -2.98
C GLU A 30 12.38 6.07 -3.19
N GLY A 31 12.74 4.92 -2.60
CA GLY A 31 12.02 3.66 -2.75
C GLY A 31 11.98 3.13 -4.19
N THR A 32 12.93 3.54 -5.05
CA THR A 32 13.05 3.09 -6.43
C THR A 32 14.42 2.51 -6.69
N TRP A 33 14.50 1.21 -6.87
CA TRP A 33 15.69 0.51 -7.35
C TRP A 33 15.68 0.43 -8.87
N ALA A 34 16.88 0.52 -9.47
CA ALA A 34 17.04 0.33 -10.91
C ALA A 34 17.89 -0.91 -11.19
N LYS A 35 17.53 -1.68 -12.23
CA LYS A 35 18.30 -2.80 -12.75
C LYS A 35 18.62 -2.54 -14.21
N LEU A 36 19.89 -2.32 -14.49
CA LEU A 36 20.40 -2.21 -15.84
C LEU A 36 20.90 -3.59 -16.29
N THR A 37 20.37 -4.10 -17.39
CA THR A 37 20.78 -5.36 -17.99
C THR A 37 21.52 -5.07 -19.30
N ILE A 38 22.74 -5.55 -19.45
CA ILE A 38 23.52 -5.44 -20.69
C ILE A 38 23.23 -6.67 -21.54
N LEU A 39 22.72 -6.47 -22.74
CA LEU A 39 22.36 -7.54 -23.69
C LEU A 39 23.48 -7.78 -24.69
N LYS A 40 24.21 -6.71 -25.10
CA LYS A 40 25.39 -6.75 -25.97
C LYS A 40 26.33 -5.61 -25.62
N GLY A 41 27.61 -5.77 -26.02
CA GLY A 41 28.61 -4.73 -25.91
C GLY A 41 29.06 -4.47 -24.48
N LYS A 42 29.53 -3.23 -24.26
CA LYS A 42 30.09 -2.81 -22.98
C LYS A 42 29.56 -1.43 -22.59
N LEU A 43 29.20 -1.30 -21.31
CA LEU A 43 28.77 -0.03 -20.72
C LEU A 43 29.61 0.25 -19.47
N LYS A 44 30.06 1.51 -19.35
CA LYS A 44 30.76 2.00 -18.15
C LYS A 44 29.74 2.70 -17.25
N PHE A 45 29.77 2.33 -15.98
CA PHE A 45 28.95 2.89 -14.91
C PHE A 45 29.84 3.72 -13.99
N TYR A 46 29.36 4.90 -13.60
CA TYR A 46 30.03 5.82 -12.72
C TYR A 46 29.16 6.06 -11.49
N VAL A 47 29.66 5.76 -10.31
CA VAL A 47 29.08 6.20 -9.05
C VAL A 47 29.60 7.60 -8.75
N LEU A 48 28.71 8.51 -8.39
CA LEU A 48 29.02 9.93 -8.21
C LEU A 48 28.66 10.39 -6.80
N THR A 49 29.30 11.46 -6.34
CA THR A 49 28.83 12.26 -5.21
C THR A 49 27.64 13.13 -5.63
N GLU A 50 26.99 13.79 -4.68
CA GLU A 50 25.94 14.77 -4.96
C GLU A 50 26.48 15.98 -5.73
N GLU A 51 27.75 16.35 -5.58
CA GLU A 51 28.43 17.42 -6.32
C GLU A 51 28.79 16.99 -7.75
N GLY A 52 28.89 15.67 -8.02
CA GLY A 52 29.16 15.08 -9.32
C GLY A 52 30.57 14.52 -9.48
N ASP A 53 31.35 14.46 -8.40
CA ASP A 53 32.68 13.85 -8.42
C ASP A 53 32.56 12.34 -8.55
N VAL A 54 33.47 11.72 -9.30
CA VAL A 54 33.50 10.28 -9.52
C VAL A 54 34.08 9.58 -8.29
N VAL A 55 33.28 8.72 -7.66
CA VAL A 55 33.68 7.90 -6.50
C VAL A 55 34.19 6.53 -6.96
N GLU A 56 33.49 5.91 -7.89
CA GLU A 56 33.78 4.56 -8.38
C GLU A 56 33.38 4.41 -9.84
N THR A 57 34.04 3.50 -10.55
CA THR A 57 33.67 3.13 -11.91
C THR A 57 33.71 1.62 -12.09
N ALA A 58 32.76 1.08 -12.86
CA ALA A 58 32.73 -0.32 -13.25
C ALA A 58 32.37 -0.46 -14.73
N ILE A 59 32.80 -1.55 -15.34
CA ILE A 59 32.43 -1.91 -16.73
C ILE A 59 31.55 -3.17 -16.65
N PHE A 60 30.38 -3.08 -17.27
CA PHE A 60 29.41 -4.15 -17.34
C PHE A 60 29.27 -4.69 -18.76
N THR A 61 29.06 -5.99 -18.85
CA THR A 61 28.92 -6.76 -20.10
C THR A 61 27.80 -7.80 -19.91
N PRO A 62 27.38 -8.54 -20.96
CA PRO A 62 26.44 -9.64 -20.79
C PRO A 62 26.88 -10.70 -19.76
N GLU A 63 28.18 -10.92 -19.61
CA GLU A 63 28.75 -11.90 -18.68
C GLU A 63 28.99 -11.32 -17.28
N ASN A 64 29.08 -10.00 -17.17
CA ASN A 64 29.29 -9.26 -15.92
C ASN A 64 28.23 -8.18 -15.76
N GLN A 65 27.07 -8.55 -15.23
CA GLN A 65 25.91 -7.68 -15.09
C GLN A 65 26.03 -6.70 -13.92
N ALA A 66 25.46 -5.50 -14.11
CA ALA A 66 25.35 -4.52 -13.04
C ALA A 66 24.51 -5.07 -11.87
N PRO A 67 24.85 -4.76 -10.61
CA PRO A 67 23.96 -4.98 -9.46
C PRO A 67 22.70 -4.11 -9.58
N PHE A 68 21.79 -4.22 -8.60
CA PHE A 68 20.75 -3.21 -8.42
C PHE A 68 21.41 -1.86 -8.07
N VAL A 69 20.91 -0.80 -8.68
CA VAL A 69 21.22 0.58 -8.30
C VAL A 69 20.26 0.96 -7.18
N GLU A 70 20.82 1.30 -6.02
CA GLU A 70 20.06 1.69 -4.85
C GLU A 70 19.31 3.01 -5.03
N PRO A 71 18.19 3.23 -4.30
CA PRO A 71 17.50 4.50 -4.31
C PRO A 71 18.44 5.68 -3.99
N GLN A 72 18.25 6.79 -4.71
CA GLN A 72 18.97 8.06 -4.50
C GLN A 72 20.49 8.01 -4.78
N LEU A 73 21.05 6.88 -5.24
CA LEU A 73 22.45 6.80 -5.64
C LEU A 73 22.71 7.65 -6.88
N TRP A 74 23.58 8.66 -6.74
CA TRP A 74 24.02 9.49 -7.87
C TRP A 74 24.91 8.70 -8.80
N HIS A 75 24.59 8.72 -10.09
CA HIS A 75 25.33 7.95 -11.08
C HIS A 75 25.13 8.49 -12.50
N ARG A 76 25.94 7.99 -13.42
CA ARG A 76 25.77 8.12 -14.87
C ARG A 76 26.32 6.91 -15.60
N VAL A 77 25.97 6.76 -16.86
CA VAL A 77 26.44 5.66 -17.70
C VAL A 77 27.07 6.20 -19.00
N GLU A 78 27.93 5.39 -19.62
CA GLU A 78 28.60 5.69 -20.87
C GLU A 78 28.69 4.43 -21.73
N ALA A 79 28.26 4.51 -23.01
CA ALA A 79 28.39 3.41 -23.96
C ALA A 79 29.85 3.31 -24.42
N LEU A 80 30.52 2.18 -24.19
CA LEU A 80 31.91 1.97 -24.58
C LEU A 80 32.08 1.34 -25.98
N THR A 81 31.06 0.61 -26.44
CA THR A 81 31.11 -0.08 -27.74
C THR A 81 29.93 0.31 -28.61
N ASP A 82 30.12 0.25 -29.95
CA ASP A 82 29.11 0.65 -30.93
C ASP A 82 27.92 -0.35 -30.97
N ASP A 83 28.14 -1.60 -30.60
CA ASP A 83 27.15 -2.66 -30.55
C ASP A 83 26.39 -2.75 -29.22
N LEU A 84 26.47 -1.71 -28.37
CA LEU A 84 25.76 -1.71 -27.09
C LEU A 84 24.26 -1.93 -27.27
N GLU A 85 23.72 -2.93 -26.56
CA GLU A 85 22.31 -3.08 -26.32
C GLU A 85 22.10 -3.25 -24.81
N CYS A 86 21.23 -2.43 -24.21
CA CYS A 86 20.91 -2.53 -22.77
C CYS A 86 19.44 -2.23 -22.50
N GLN A 87 18.95 -2.71 -21.36
CA GLN A 87 17.59 -2.49 -20.92
C GLN A 87 17.53 -2.11 -19.44
N LEU A 88 16.76 -1.08 -19.12
CA LEU A 88 16.54 -0.61 -17.76
C LEU A 88 15.18 -1.03 -17.25
N ALA A 89 15.13 -1.55 -16.03
CA ALA A 89 13.89 -1.82 -15.32
C ALA A 89 13.91 -1.18 -13.93
N PHE A 90 12.75 -0.70 -13.47
CA PHE A 90 12.57 -0.09 -12.17
C PHE A 90 11.78 -1.01 -11.26
N TYR A 91 12.23 -1.08 -10.01
CA TYR A 91 11.70 -1.96 -8.97
C TYR A 91 11.35 -1.15 -7.72
N CYS A 92 10.46 -1.69 -6.93
CA CYS A 92 10.08 -1.13 -5.62
C CYS A 92 9.68 -2.24 -4.65
N GLU A 93 9.52 -1.87 -3.39
CA GLU A 93 8.89 -2.73 -2.40
C GLU A 93 7.40 -2.95 -2.70
N PRO A 94 6.80 -4.07 -2.26
CA PRO A 94 5.39 -4.39 -2.50
C PRO A 94 4.42 -3.27 -2.10
N LYS A 95 4.69 -2.58 -0.99
CA LYS A 95 3.85 -1.49 -0.48
C LYS A 95 3.70 -0.30 -1.45
N ASP A 96 4.69 -0.10 -2.33
CA ASP A 96 4.76 1.04 -3.25
C ASP A 96 4.34 0.68 -4.69
N TYR A 97 4.13 -0.62 -4.98
CA TYR A 97 3.95 -1.11 -6.34
C TYR A 97 2.81 -0.42 -7.09
N TYR A 98 1.61 -0.44 -6.53
CA TYR A 98 0.44 0.14 -7.21
C TYR A 98 0.50 1.66 -7.29
N MET A 99 1.09 2.31 -6.29
CA MET A 99 1.34 3.75 -6.32
C MET A 99 2.33 4.12 -7.43
N LYS A 100 3.46 3.42 -7.53
CA LYS A 100 4.48 3.72 -8.54
C LYS A 100 4.05 3.35 -9.96
N LYS A 101 3.29 2.26 -10.13
CA LYS A 101 2.87 1.77 -11.45
C LYS A 101 1.65 2.50 -11.99
N TYR A 102 0.67 2.84 -11.13
CA TYR A 102 -0.65 3.34 -11.51
C TYR A 102 -1.04 4.66 -10.86
N ASN A 103 -0.15 5.24 -10.07
CA ASN A 103 -0.41 6.46 -9.30
C ASN A 103 -1.64 6.34 -8.37
N LEU A 104 -1.83 5.16 -7.78
CA LEU A 104 -2.88 4.93 -6.79
C LEU A 104 -2.48 5.51 -5.43
N THR A 105 -3.48 5.72 -4.57
CA THR A 105 -3.22 6.06 -3.16
C THR A 105 -2.43 4.93 -2.50
N THR A 106 -1.44 5.28 -1.67
CA THR A 106 -0.62 4.31 -0.94
C THR A 106 -1.45 3.48 0.03
N THR A 107 -1.02 2.24 0.28
CA THR A 107 -1.60 1.38 1.31
C THR A 107 -1.60 2.09 2.66
N HIS A 108 -2.66 1.90 3.43
CA HIS A 108 -2.78 2.53 4.75
C HIS A 108 -1.66 2.05 5.68
N SER A 109 -0.99 2.97 6.39
CA SER A 109 0.15 2.64 7.27
C SER A 109 -0.18 1.59 8.32
N GLU A 110 -1.41 1.58 8.84
CA GLU A 110 -1.84 0.60 9.83
C GLU A 110 -2.05 -0.80 9.22
N VAL A 111 -2.37 -0.90 7.94
CA VAL A 111 -2.38 -2.18 7.23
C VAL A 111 -0.95 -2.70 7.07
N LEU A 112 0.01 -1.83 6.72
CA LEU A 112 1.42 -2.21 6.66
C LEU A 112 1.94 -2.66 8.03
N ASN A 113 1.58 -1.95 9.10
CA ASN A 113 1.96 -2.30 10.47
C ASN A 113 1.37 -3.65 10.91
N ALA A 114 0.14 -3.97 10.50
CA ALA A 114 -0.51 -5.24 10.81
C ALA A 114 0.25 -6.46 10.23
N MET A 115 0.98 -6.28 9.13
CA MET A 115 1.78 -7.36 8.52
C MET A 115 2.94 -7.84 9.40
N ASN A 116 3.30 -7.13 10.47
CA ASN A 116 4.24 -7.62 11.47
C ASN A 116 3.64 -8.76 12.33
N TYR A 117 2.33 -8.91 12.33
CA TYR A 117 1.59 -9.87 13.17
C TYR A 117 0.86 -10.93 12.34
N ILE A 118 0.54 -10.63 11.07
CA ILE A 118 -0.33 -11.46 10.23
C ILE A 118 0.40 -11.78 8.93
N GLN A 119 0.56 -13.08 8.64
CA GLN A 119 1.28 -13.56 7.47
C GLN A 119 0.36 -14.40 6.57
N GLY A 120 -0.40 -13.73 5.68
CA GLY A 120 -1.30 -14.42 4.76
C GLY A 120 -2.61 -14.90 5.40
N GLY A 121 -3.38 -15.68 4.65
CA GLY A 121 -4.71 -16.14 5.01
C GLY A 121 -5.81 -15.41 4.27
N LYS A 122 -7.04 -15.47 4.79
CA LYS A 122 -8.20 -14.77 4.21
C LYS A 122 -8.38 -13.40 4.84
N ALA A 123 -8.50 -12.36 4.01
CA ALA A 123 -8.76 -11.00 4.45
C ALA A 123 -10.12 -10.49 3.93
N LEU A 124 -10.83 -9.73 4.77
CA LEU A 124 -12.06 -9.02 4.41
C LEU A 124 -11.82 -7.51 4.57
N ASP A 125 -11.85 -6.78 3.46
CA ASP A 125 -11.67 -5.32 3.41
C ASP A 125 -13.04 -4.64 3.27
N LEU A 126 -13.55 -4.10 4.37
CA LEU A 126 -14.86 -3.42 4.46
C LEU A 126 -14.71 -1.94 4.14
N GLY A 127 -15.30 -1.50 3.02
CA GLY A 127 -15.15 -0.16 2.47
C GLY A 127 -13.81 -0.01 1.75
N CYS A 128 -13.52 -0.96 0.87
CA CYS A 128 -12.22 -1.06 0.19
C CYS A 128 -11.93 0.12 -0.76
N GLY A 129 -12.95 0.90 -1.14
CA GLY A 129 -12.83 1.96 -2.13
C GLY A 129 -12.23 1.42 -3.44
N ARG A 130 -11.24 2.10 -3.98
CA ARG A 130 -10.52 1.69 -5.19
C ARG A 130 -9.45 0.61 -4.94
N GLY A 131 -9.42 -0.02 -3.75
CA GLY A 131 -8.66 -1.22 -3.45
C GLY A 131 -7.22 -1.01 -2.99
N ARG A 132 -6.84 0.17 -2.47
CA ARG A 132 -5.44 0.41 -2.04
C ARG A 132 -4.90 -0.62 -1.04
N ASN A 133 -5.73 -1.09 -0.10
CA ASN A 133 -5.35 -2.11 0.87
C ASN A 133 -5.54 -3.51 0.29
N SER A 134 -6.67 -3.76 -0.37
CA SER A 134 -7.02 -5.05 -0.96
C SER A 134 -5.98 -5.53 -1.99
N LEU A 135 -5.52 -4.64 -2.88
CA LEU A 135 -4.50 -4.93 -3.88
C LEU A 135 -3.15 -5.27 -3.22
N TYR A 136 -2.76 -4.51 -2.20
CA TYR A 136 -1.54 -4.80 -1.45
C TYR A 136 -1.62 -6.13 -0.70
N LEU A 137 -2.73 -6.40 0.01
CA LEU A 137 -2.92 -7.66 0.74
C LEU A 137 -2.86 -8.86 -0.21
N ASN A 138 -3.49 -8.77 -1.39
CA ASN A 138 -3.40 -9.82 -2.40
C ASN A 138 -1.96 -10.00 -2.91
N LEU A 139 -1.23 -8.90 -3.14
CA LEU A 139 0.16 -8.93 -3.59
C LEU A 139 1.09 -9.63 -2.60
N VAL A 140 0.81 -9.52 -1.29
CA VAL A 140 1.60 -10.17 -0.24
C VAL A 140 1.03 -11.54 0.20
N GLY A 141 0.09 -12.09 -0.58
CA GLY A 141 -0.34 -13.49 -0.49
C GLY A 141 -1.62 -13.76 0.29
N PHE A 142 -2.47 -12.75 0.52
CA PHE A 142 -3.81 -12.99 1.07
C PHE A 142 -4.83 -13.36 0.00
N ASP A 143 -5.78 -14.22 0.37
CA ASP A 143 -7.04 -14.38 -0.32
C ASP A 143 -7.98 -13.26 0.15
N VAL A 144 -8.36 -12.33 -0.72
CA VAL A 144 -9.03 -11.09 -0.34
C VAL A 144 -10.49 -11.08 -0.79
N THR A 145 -11.39 -10.76 0.13
CA THR A 145 -12.76 -10.31 -0.17
C THR A 145 -12.82 -8.80 0.04
N ALA A 146 -13.03 -8.04 -1.03
CA ALA A 146 -13.05 -6.58 -1.03
C ALA A 146 -14.45 -6.06 -1.35
N VAL A 147 -15.06 -5.29 -0.45
CA VAL A 147 -16.41 -4.78 -0.63
C VAL A 147 -16.50 -3.28 -0.40
N ASP A 148 -17.33 -2.62 -1.20
CA ASP A 148 -17.68 -1.21 -1.06
C ASP A 148 -19.10 -1.00 -1.60
N TYR A 149 -19.80 0.03 -1.11
CA TYR A 149 -21.13 0.39 -1.66
C TYR A 149 -21.02 1.16 -2.97
N ASN A 150 -19.86 1.76 -3.24
CA ASN A 150 -19.62 2.57 -4.44
C ASN A 150 -19.27 1.67 -5.64
N GLU A 151 -20.20 1.55 -6.56
CA GLU A 151 -20.07 0.71 -7.77
C GLU A 151 -18.87 1.13 -8.64
N GLU A 152 -18.65 2.44 -8.84
CA GLU A 152 -17.53 2.95 -9.64
C GLU A 152 -16.16 2.53 -9.04
N SER A 153 -16.05 2.54 -7.72
CA SER A 153 -14.85 2.08 -7.01
C SER A 153 -14.62 0.58 -7.22
N ILE A 154 -15.67 -0.22 -7.14
CA ILE A 154 -15.59 -1.68 -7.36
C ILE A 154 -15.28 -2.00 -8.84
N GLU A 155 -15.86 -1.30 -9.79
CA GLU A 155 -15.53 -1.47 -11.22
C GLU A 155 -14.05 -1.13 -11.49
N PHE A 156 -13.54 -0.04 -10.90
CA PHE A 156 -12.13 0.27 -11.01
C PHE A 156 -11.24 -0.82 -10.41
N LEU A 157 -11.59 -1.37 -9.25
CA LEU A 157 -10.84 -2.47 -8.62
C LEU A 157 -10.86 -3.73 -9.50
N ARG A 158 -12.00 -4.07 -10.09
CA ARG A 158 -12.14 -5.18 -11.06
C ARG A 158 -11.25 -4.98 -12.28
N TYR A 159 -11.22 -3.77 -12.83
CA TYR A 159 -10.32 -3.42 -13.93
C TYR A 159 -8.84 -3.65 -13.55
N MET A 160 -8.43 -3.29 -12.33
CA MET A 160 -7.08 -3.52 -11.85
C MET A 160 -6.76 -5.01 -11.68
N ILE A 161 -7.71 -5.78 -11.16
CA ILE A 161 -7.59 -7.24 -10.99
C ILE A 161 -7.38 -7.92 -12.36
N GLU A 162 -8.18 -7.57 -13.35
CA GLU A 162 -8.05 -8.10 -14.70
C GLU A 162 -6.72 -7.70 -15.34
N ARG A 163 -6.34 -6.43 -15.26
CA ARG A 163 -5.13 -5.87 -15.86
C ARG A 163 -3.84 -6.48 -15.29
N GLU A 164 -3.82 -6.79 -14.00
CA GLU A 164 -2.69 -7.42 -13.31
C GLU A 164 -2.76 -8.96 -13.33
N GLY A 165 -3.86 -9.54 -13.81
CA GLY A 165 -4.09 -10.99 -13.80
C GLY A 165 -4.12 -11.56 -12.39
N LEU A 166 -4.64 -10.76 -11.42
CA LEU A 166 -4.69 -11.17 -10.01
C LEU A 166 -5.66 -12.31 -9.81
N LYS A 167 -5.29 -13.21 -8.91
CA LYS A 167 -6.13 -14.32 -8.47
C LYS A 167 -6.36 -14.19 -6.97
N ASN A 168 -7.32 -14.91 -6.45
CA ASN A 168 -7.61 -14.94 -5.01
C ASN A 168 -7.99 -13.55 -4.46
N ILE A 169 -8.68 -12.76 -5.28
CA ILE A 169 -9.29 -11.50 -4.86
C ILE A 169 -10.69 -11.41 -5.45
N GLU A 170 -11.69 -11.38 -4.59
CA GLU A 170 -13.10 -11.26 -4.94
C GLU A 170 -13.62 -9.87 -4.55
N THR A 171 -14.54 -9.34 -5.35
CA THR A 171 -15.11 -8.01 -5.11
C THR A 171 -16.62 -8.06 -5.08
N GLY A 172 -17.22 -7.24 -4.23
CA GLY A 172 -18.68 -7.13 -4.12
C GLY A 172 -19.15 -5.69 -3.89
N ILE A 173 -20.33 -5.37 -4.44
CA ILE A 173 -21.07 -4.16 -4.05
C ILE A 173 -21.84 -4.52 -2.78
N TYR A 174 -21.58 -3.79 -1.68
CA TYR A 174 -22.16 -4.10 -0.39
C TYR A 174 -22.27 -2.86 0.50
N ASP A 175 -23.46 -2.63 1.06
CA ASP A 175 -23.65 -1.61 2.11
C ASP A 175 -23.30 -2.21 3.47
N ILE A 176 -22.25 -1.70 4.08
CA ILE A 176 -21.75 -2.14 5.39
C ILE A 176 -22.81 -1.95 6.49
N ASN A 177 -23.71 -0.97 6.33
CA ASN A 177 -24.83 -0.76 7.27
C ASN A 177 -25.74 -1.99 7.44
N ASP A 178 -25.77 -2.92 6.47
CA ASP A 178 -26.56 -4.15 6.57
C ASP A 178 -26.02 -5.12 7.65
N ALA A 179 -24.70 -5.10 7.90
CA ALA A 179 -24.01 -5.92 8.90
C ALA A 179 -24.28 -7.44 8.75
N THR A 180 -24.31 -7.94 7.51
CA THR A 180 -24.68 -9.33 7.18
C THR A 180 -23.63 -10.05 6.33
N ILE A 181 -22.49 -9.43 6.06
CA ILE A 181 -21.44 -10.01 5.22
C ILE A 181 -20.80 -11.23 5.88
N GLY A 182 -20.41 -12.18 5.04
CA GLY A 182 -19.67 -13.38 5.43
C GLY A 182 -20.57 -14.48 6.00
N SER A 183 -19.95 -15.60 6.38
CA SER A 183 -20.64 -16.76 6.98
C SER A 183 -20.99 -16.57 8.44
N GLN A 184 -20.45 -15.57 9.10
CA GLN A 184 -20.55 -15.28 10.55
C GLN A 184 -20.03 -16.40 11.45
N ASN A 185 -19.16 -17.28 10.93
CA ASN A 185 -18.63 -18.46 11.61
C ASN A 185 -17.10 -18.45 11.75
N GLY A 186 -16.45 -17.26 11.72
CA GLY A 186 -15.01 -17.15 11.82
C GLY A 186 -14.30 -17.61 10.55
N GLU A 187 -14.53 -16.91 9.45
CA GLU A 187 -13.96 -17.28 8.14
C GLU A 187 -12.63 -16.61 7.82
N TYR A 188 -12.42 -15.39 8.35
CA TYR A 188 -11.29 -14.54 7.98
C TYR A 188 -10.21 -14.53 9.05
N ASP A 189 -8.97 -14.52 8.59
CA ASP A 189 -7.78 -14.32 9.42
C ASP A 189 -7.58 -12.83 9.73
N PHE A 190 -8.03 -11.95 8.82
CA PHE A 190 -7.92 -10.51 8.94
C PHE A 190 -9.17 -9.79 8.43
N VAL A 191 -9.85 -9.03 9.29
CA VAL A 191 -10.99 -8.18 8.91
C VAL A 191 -10.60 -6.73 9.17
N LEU A 192 -10.70 -5.87 8.14
CA LEU A 192 -10.29 -4.48 8.25
C LEU A 192 -11.35 -3.50 7.78
N SER A 193 -11.38 -2.34 8.43
CA SER A 193 -12.16 -1.16 8.05
C SER A 193 -11.34 0.10 8.36
N THR A 194 -10.75 0.70 7.32
CA THR A 194 -9.85 1.85 7.48
C THR A 194 -10.46 3.11 6.89
N VAL A 195 -10.76 4.10 7.75
CA VAL A 195 -11.30 5.41 7.35
C VAL A 195 -12.68 5.29 6.67
N VAL A 196 -13.54 4.39 7.17
CA VAL A 196 -14.86 4.06 6.60
C VAL A 196 -15.98 4.31 7.59
N MET A 197 -15.86 3.85 8.84
CA MET A 197 -16.97 3.86 9.81
C MET A 197 -17.54 5.25 10.06
N MET A 198 -16.76 6.33 9.89
CA MET A 198 -17.24 7.70 10.04
C MET A 198 -18.35 8.09 9.04
N PHE A 199 -18.54 7.33 7.99
CA PHE A 199 -19.58 7.55 6.96
C PHE A 199 -20.81 6.68 7.17
N LEU A 200 -20.80 5.77 8.17
CA LEU A 200 -21.86 4.82 8.45
C LEU A 200 -22.87 5.36 9.47
N ASN A 201 -24.02 4.72 9.55
CA ASN A 201 -25.07 5.09 10.50
C ASN A 201 -24.66 4.73 11.93
N ARG A 202 -24.64 5.70 12.85
CA ARG A 202 -24.25 5.51 14.25
C ARG A 202 -24.98 4.31 14.91
N GLU A 203 -26.29 4.18 14.64
CA GLU A 203 -27.11 3.12 15.21
C GLU A 203 -26.70 1.70 14.73
N ARG A 204 -26.00 1.64 13.60
CA ARG A 204 -25.54 0.38 13.00
C ARG A 204 -24.15 -0.04 13.47
N ILE A 205 -23.36 0.87 14.01
CA ILE A 205 -21.97 0.60 14.42
C ILE A 205 -21.83 -0.63 15.32
N PRO A 206 -22.66 -0.81 16.38
CA PRO A 206 -22.54 -2.00 17.23
C PRO A 206 -22.71 -3.31 16.45
N SER A 207 -23.73 -3.39 15.56
CA SER A 207 -23.98 -4.59 14.76
C SER A 207 -22.92 -4.82 13.68
N ILE A 208 -22.32 -3.74 13.13
CA ILE A 208 -21.22 -3.83 12.17
C ILE A 208 -19.96 -4.41 12.85
N ILE A 209 -19.61 -3.90 14.03
CA ILE A 209 -18.47 -4.42 14.80
C ILE A 209 -18.71 -5.88 15.21
N GLU A 210 -19.92 -6.22 15.71
CA GLU A 210 -20.29 -7.59 16.01
C GLU A 210 -20.16 -8.52 14.79
N ASN A 211 -20.59 -8.05 13.61
CA ASN A 211 -20.43 -8.80 12.37
C ASN A 211 -18.95 -9.02 12.01
N MET A 212 -18.09 -7.99 12.15
CA MET A 212 -16.64 -8.15 11.99
C MET A 212 -16.07 -9.21 12.92
N GLN A 213 -16.42 -9.14 14.20
CA GLN A 213 -15.95 -10.09 15.23
C GLN A 213 -16.41 -11.54 14.94
N LYS A 214 -17.67 -11.72 14.52
CA LYS A 214 -18.21 -13.05 14.16
C LYS A 214 -17.53 -13.65 12.96
N ASN A 215 -17.15 -12.84 11.97
CA ASN A 215 -16.46 -13.30 10.79
C ASN A 215 -14.95 -13.55 11.00
N THR A 216 -14.39 -13.11 12.11
CA THR A 216 -12.98 -13.31 12.44
C THR A 216 -12.77 -14.66 13.13
N LYS A 217 -11.81 -15.45 12.66
CA LYS A 217 -11.35 -16.70 13.27
C LYS A 217 -10.78 -16.45 14.68
N VAL A 218 -10.81 -17.45 15.53
CA VAL A 218 -9.98 -17.46 16.74
C VAL A 218 -8.51 -17.38 16.33
N GLY A 219 -7.76 -16.47 16.93
CA GLY A 219 -6.38 -16.12 16.53
C GLY A 219 -6.28 -15.12 15.39
N GLY A 220 -7.40 -14.80 14.72
CA GLY A 220 -7.46 -13.77 13.67
C GLY A 220 -7.55 -12.35 14.25
N TYR A 221 -7.52 -11.35 13.36
CA TYR A 221 -7.35 -9.95 13.74
C TYR A 221 -8.43 -9.05 13.15
N ASN A 222 -8.81 -8.01 13.90
CA ASN A 222 -9.56 -6.86 13.38
C ASN A 222 -8.70 -5.61 13.40
N LEU A 223 -8.72 -4.84 12.28
CA LEU A 223 -8.12 -3.53 12.18
C LEU A 223 -9.21 -2.49 11.94
N ILE A 224 -9.30 -1.49 12.79
CA ILE A 224 -10.22 -0.36 12.65
C ILE A 224 -9.42 0.94 12.77
N VAL A 225 -9.64 1.84 11.80
CA VAL A 225 -9.19 3.23 11.85
C VAL A 225 -10.37 4.12 11.54
N CYS A 226 -10.80 4.94 12.50
CA CYS A 226 -11.97 5.80 12.36
C CYS A 226 -11.77 7.13 13.08
N ALA A 227 -12.38 8.19 12.52
CA ALA A 227 -12.40 9.50 13.16
C ALA A 227 -13.05 9.47 14.55
N MET A 228 -12.54 10.32 15.43
CA MET A 228 -13.05 10.56 16.77
C MET A 228 -13.51 11.99 16.94
N SER A 229 -14.37 12.20 17.94
CA SER A 229 -14.72 13.52 18.46
C SER A 229 -14.75 13.48 19.97
N THR A 230 -13.96 14.32 20.62
CA THR A 230 -13.92 14.45 22.09
C THR A 230 -14.24 15.90 22.46
N PRO A 231 -14.65 16.18 23.72
CA PRO A 231 -14.89 17.56 24.16
C PRO A 231 -13.65 18.46 24.01
N GLU A 232 -12.46 17.92 24.23
CA GLU A 232 -11.19 18.63 24.13
C GLU A 232 -10.72 18.81 22.69
N TYR A 233 -11.11 17.88 21.80
CA TYR A 233 -10.76 17.91 20.38
C TYR A 233 -11.97 17.52 19.52
N PRO A 234 -12.92 18.45 19.30
CA PRO A 234 -14.10 18.18 18.47
C PRO A 234 -13.70 17.90 17.00
N CYS A 235 -14.36 16.94 16.38
CA CYS A 235 -14.12 16.64 14.99
C CYS A 235 -14.57 17.80 14.09
N PRO A 236 -13.68 18.36 13.25
CA PRO A 236 -14.03 19.51 12.38
C PRO A 236 -14.86 19.10 11.15
N MET A 237 -15.06 17.81 10.93
CA MET A 237 -15.75 17.27 9.76
C MET A 237 -17.17 16.82 10.10
N PRO A 238 -18.15 17.04 9.21
CA PRO A 238 -19.55 16.64 9.41
C PRO A 238 -19.76 15.14 9.11
N PHE A 239 -19.03 14.28 9.82
CA PHE A 239 -19.20 12.85 9.68
C PHE A 239 -20.50 12.36 10.33
N SER A 240 -21.10 11.31 9.76
CA SER A 240 -22.30 10.68 10.32
C SER A 240 -22.02 9.99 11.67
N PHE A 241 -20.77 9.55 11.86
CA PHE A 241 -20.31 8.88 13.05
C PHE A 241 -18.87 9.29 13.41
N THR A 242 -18.59 9.38 14.70
CA THR A 242 -17.23 9.46 15.27
C THR A 242 -17.24 8.70 16.59
N PHE A 243 -16.14 8.02 16.91
CA PHE A 243 -15.96 7.40 18.22
C PHE A 243 -15.75 8.47 19.31
N ALA A 244 -16.33 8.22 20.50
CA ALA A 244 -15.94 8.91 21.72
C ALA A 244 -14.65 8.28 22.30
N GLU A 245 -14.06 8.94 23.31
CA GLU A 245 -12.88 8.44 24.01
C GLU A 245 -13.14 7.05 24.62
N GLY A 246 -12.26 6.09 24.35
CA GLY A 246 -12.34 4.71 24.82
C GLY A 246 -13.52 3.90 24.26
N GLU A 247 -14.37 4.46 23.41
CA GLU A 247 -15.57 3.76 22.89
C GLU A 247 -15.20 2.54 22.07
N LEU A 248 -14.21 2.66 21.16
CA LEU A 248 -13.81 1.53 20.32
C LEU A 248 -13.24 0.37 21.14
N ALA A 249 -12.44 0.65 22.18
CA ALA A 249 -11.87 -0.38 23.03
C ALA A 249 -12.93 -1.22 23.77
N LYS A 250 -14.05 -0.61 24.15
CA LYS A 250 -15.16 -1.31 24.85
C LYS A 250 -15.81 -2.37 23.98
N TYR A 251 -15.89 -2.16 22.67
CA TYR A 251 -16.42 -3.20 21.76
C TYR A 251 -15.55 -4.45 21.69
N TYR A 252 -14.25 -4.33 22.06
CA TYR A 252 -13.27 -5.41 21.98
C TYR A 252 -12.84 -5.92 23.35
N GLU A 253 -13.69 -5.76 24.38
CA GLU A 253 -13.50 -6.44 25.67
C GLU A 253 -13.39 -7.95 25.45
N GLY A 254 -12.37 -8.59 26.05
CA GLY A 254 -12.08 -10.01 25.85
C GLY A 254 -11.19 -10.33 24.64
N TRP A 255 -10.82 -9.35 23.83
CA TRP A 255 -9.81 -9.48 22.77
C TRP A 255 -8.46 -8.97 23.27
N GLU A 256 -7.37 -9.43 22.66
CA GLU A 256 -6.05 -8.87 22.87
C GLU A 256 -5.88 -7.60 22.02
N LEU A 257 -5.76 -6.44 22.65
CA LEU A 257 -5.45 -5.19 21.94
C LEU A 257 -3.95 -5.15 21.66
N VAL A 258 -3.55 -5.60 20.45
CA VAL A 258 -2.16 -5.60 19.99
C VAL A 258 -1.65 -4.17 19.79
N LYS A 259 -2.53 -3.30 19.30
CA LYS A 259 -2.32 -1.85 19.17
C LYS A 259 -3.63 -1.13 19.47
N TYR A 260 -3.55 -0.08 20.27
CA TYR A 260 -4.65 0.87 20.46
C TYR A 260 -4.10 2.25 20.74
N ASN A 261 -4.57 3.25 19.99
CA ASN A 261 -4.33 4.65 20.28
C ASN A 261 -5.46 5.55 19.81
N GLU A 262 -5.49 6.76 20.32
CA GLU A 262 -6.45 7.82 20.01
C GLU A 262 -5.70 9.12 19.68
N ASP A 263 -4.86 9.04 18.65
CA ASP A 263 -3.90 10.08 18.31
C ASP A 263 -4.43 11.05 17.24
N LEU A 264 -3.77 12.22 17.17
CA LEU A 264 -3.95 13.14 16.07
C LEU A 264 -3.39 12.59 14.78
N GLY A 265 -4.14 12.72 13.71
CA GLY A 265 -3.76 12.33 12.38
C GLY A 265 -4.27 13.32 11.34
N HIS A 266 -4.03 13.04 10.07
CA HIS A 266 -4.38 13.93 8.97
C HIS A 266 -5.16 13.20 7.89
N LEU A 267 -6.23 13.81 7.41
CA LEU A 267 -6.89 13.37 6.18
C LEU A 267 -6.01 13.68 4.96
N HIS A 268 -6.26 12.99 3.86
CA HIS A 268 -5.69 13.38 2.56
C HIS A 268 -6.31 14.69 2.02
N LYS A 269 -7.51 15.03 2.50
CA LYS A 269 -8.21 16.29 2.17
C LYS A 269 -7.53 17.48 2.82
N THR A 270 -7.46 18.60 2.12
CA THR A 270 -6.93 19.87 2.61
C THR A 270 -8.04 20.86 2.96
N ASP A 271 -7.74 21.80 3.84
CA ASP A 271 -8.54 22.98 4.13
C ASP A 271 -8.42 24.05 3.03
N GLU A 272 -9.07 25.20 3.21
CA GLU A 272 -9.04 26.34 2.27
C GLU A 272 -7.64 26.95 2.10
N ASN A 273 -6.74 26.71 3.05
CA ASN A 273 -5.36 27.21 3.02
C ASN A 273 -4.37 26.18 2.44
N GLY A 274 -4.86 25.01 2.01
CA GLY A 274 -4.04 23.93 1.48
C GLY A 274 -3.39 23.04 2.54
N ASN A 275 -3.68 23.23 3.83
CA ASN A 275 -3.17 22.39 4.90
C ASN A 275 -4.02 21.13 5.03
N ARG A 276 -3.39 19.99 5.29
CA ARG A 276 -4.12 18.74 5.54
C ARG A 276 -4.96 18.87 6.81
N ILE A 277 -6.24 18.48 6.72
CA ILE A 277 -7.19 18.55 7.84
C ILE A 277 -6.74 17.58 8.92
N GLN A 278 -6.50 18.10 10.14
CA GLN A 278 -6.12 17.33 11.31
C GLN A 278 -7.35 17.00 12.15
N LEU A 279 -7.43 15.76 12.63
CA LEU A 279 -8.44 15.29 13.60
C LEU A 279 -7.89 14.11 14.41
N LYS A 280 -8.58 13.74 15.48
CA LYS A 280 -8.25 12.51 16.23
C LYS A 280 -8.79 11.28 15.52
N PHE A 281 -8.04 10.19 15.63
CA PHE A 281 -8.43 8.87 15.14
C PHE A 281 -8.32 7.83 16.25
N ALA A 282 -9.36 7.00 16.41
CA ALA A 282 -9.23 5.72 17.08
C ALA A 282 -8.61 4.71 16.11
N THR A 283 -7.49 4.16 16.50
CA THR A 283 -6.74 3.15 15.75
C THR A 283 -6.59 1.91 16.60
N MET A 284 -7.05 0.78 16.11
CA MET A 284 -7.02 -0.47 16.84
C MET A 284 -6.64 -1.63 15.93
N LEU A 285 -5.67 -2.44 16.38
CA LEU A 285 -5.44 -3.81 15.92
C LEU A 285 -5.72 -4.75 17.10
N ALA A 286 -6.76 -5.58 17.00
CA ALA A 286 -7.17 -6.50 18.04
C ALA A 286 -7.13 -7.95 17.53
N LYS A 287 -6.66 -8.88 18.38
CA LYS A 287 -6.61 -10.32 18.12
C LYS A 287 -7.70 -11.06 18.90
N LYS A 288 -8.43 -11.93 18.23
CA LYS A 288 -9.46 -12.75 18.82
C LYS A 288 -8.85 -13.89 19.62
N LEU A 289 -9.18 -14.00 20.91
CA LEU A 289 -8.63 -15.02 21.82
C LEU A 289 -9.49 -16.30 21.87
N ALA A 290 -10.81 -16.17 21.76
CA ALA A 290 -11.75 -17.28 21.84
C ALA A 290 -13.01 -17.04 20.98
#